data_78eb60da8c79b83ed40f7b1eb37bf2d0
#
_entry.id   78eb60da8c79b83ed40f7b1eb37bf2d0
#
_cell.length_a   1.000
_cell.length_b   1.000
_cell.length_c   1.000
_cell.angle_alpha   90.00
_cell.angle_beta   90.00
_cell.angle_gamma   90.00
#
_symmetry.space_group_name_H-M   'P 1'
#
loop_
_entity.id
_entity.type
_entity.pdbx_description
1 polymer ?
#
loop_
_entity_poly.entity_id
_entity_poly.type
_entity_poly.pdbx_seq_one_letter_code
_entity_poly.pdbx_strand_id
1 'polypeptide(L)'
;MEKLVENKKILVTGGAGFVGSNLVEALLERDNEVTVLDNFATGKMENLVPFLKNKSFKLIVGDIRDMEKCREAVAGQDYVLHEAALGSVPRSIKNPMDSVSTNITGFVNMLFAAHEAGVKRFVYAASSSTYGDSEALPKVEHRIGKPLSPYAITKYVDELFAENFHKIYGVDTIGLRYFNVFGRRQNPFGAYAAVIPKFVMSLMKHESPVINGDGNYSRDFTYIDNVIQANLRALAVENPEAVNQVYNVAFGERTTLNELFGYLREDLAEFDPEIGKIEPQYGATRAGDIPHSLASIEKAAKLLGYKPEYSVKSGLKEATKWYFENL
;
A
#
# COMPACT_ATOMS: atom_id res chain seq x y z
N MET A 1 7.06 -16.52 -11.14
CA MET A 1 7.05 -16.22 -9.69
C MET A 1 6.99 -17.49 -8.88
N GLU A 2 7.78 -17.57 -7.82
CA GLU A 2 7.77 -18.69 -6.87
C GLU A 2 6.37 -18.82 -6.23
N LYS A 3 5.83 -20.04 -6.14
CA LYS A 3 4.52 -20.28 -5.52
C LYS A 3 4.66 -20.28 -3.99
N LEU A 4 4.75 -19.10 -3.40
CA LEU A 4 5.09 -18.91 -1.99
C LEU A 4 3.96 -19.23 -1.01
N VAL A 5 2.69 -19.08 -1.42
CA VAL A 5 1.51 -19.29 -0.56
C VAL A 5 0.43 -19.92 -1.41
N GLU A 6 0.06 -21.19 -1.12
CA GLU A 6 -0.96 -21.93 -1.84
C GLU A 6 -1.88 -22.68 -0.87
N ASN A 7 -3.12 -22.91 -1.27
CA ASN A 7 -4.11 -23.70 -0.54
C ASN A 7 -4.28 -23.23 0.92
N LYS A 8 -4.32 -21.89 1.14
CA LYS A 8 -4.55 -21.26 2.44
C LYS A 8 -5.85 -20.48 2.44
N LYS A 9 -6.40 -20.26 3.64
CA LYS A 9 -7.54 -19.40 3.88
C LYS A 9 -7.03 -18.05 4.35
N ILE A 10 -7.26 -16.99 3.57
CA ILE A 10 -6.64 -15.69 3.81
C ILE A 10 -7.70 -14.61 3.83
N LEU A 11 -7.75 -13.87 4.93
CA LEU A 11 -8.53 -12.65 5.01
C LEU A 11 -7.73 -11.47 4.48
N VAL A 12 -8.32 -10.72 3.55
CA VAL A 12 -7.81 -9.41 3.10
C VAL A 12 -8.80 -8.34 3.53
N THR A 13 -8.46 -7.53 4.53
CA THR A 13 -9.26 -6.35 4.87
C THR A 13 -8.91 -5.20 3.94
N GLY A 14 -9.89 -4.36 3.58
CA GLY A 14 -9.67 -3.34 2.57
C GLY A 14 -9.47 -3.91 1.16
N GLY A 15 -10.00 -5.11 0.91
CA GLY A 15 -9.82 -5.83 -0.35
C GLY A 15 -10.45 -5.17 -1.58
N ALA A 16 -11.38 -4.23 -1.41
CA ALA A 16 -11.91 -3.41 -2.50
C ALA A 16 -11.04 -2.18 -2.83
N GLY A 17 -10.01 -1.91 -2.01
CA GLY A 17 -9.04 -0.83 -2.22
C GLY A 17 -8.00 -1.15 -3.28
N PHE A 18 -7.09 -0.18 -3.51
CA PHE A 18 -6.00 -0.30 -4.48
C PHE A 18 -5.08 -1.49 -4.18
N VAL A 19 -4.40 -1.51 -3.03
CA VAL A 19 -3.46 -2.58 -2.68
C VAL A 19 -4.21 -3.89 -2.45
N GLY A 20 -5.30 -3.85 -1.66
CA GLY A 20 -6.06 -5.04 -1.30
C GLY A 20 -6.60 -5.82 -2.49
N SER A 21 -7.14 -5.15 -3.53
CA SER A 21 -7.69 -5.83 -4.72
C SER A 21 -6.61 -6.51 -5.58
N ASN A 22 -5.40 -5.96 -5.60
CA ASN A 22 -4.27 -6.58 -6.27
C ASN A 22 -3.76 -7.80 -5.48
N LEU A 23 -3.80 -7.76 -4.15
CA LEU A 23 -3.50 -8.90 -3.29
C LEU A 23 -4.54 -10.01 -3.45
N VAL A 24 -5.84 -9.67 -3.50
CA VAL A 24 -6.93 -10.63 -3.76
C VAL A 24 -6.69 -11.39 -5.07
N GLU A 25 -6.40 -10.67 -6.16
CA GLU A 25 -6.08 -11.27 -7.46
C GLU A 25 -4.91 -12.25 -7.35
N ALA A 26 -3.79 -11.78 -6.82
CA ALA A 26 -2.57 -12.57 -6.70
C ALA A 26 -2.74 -13.83 -5.82
N LEU A 27 -3.59 -13.76 -4.79
CA LEU A 27 -3.87 -14.89 -3.90
C LEU A 27 -4.80 -15.92 -4.58
N LEU A 28 -5.83 -15.47 -5.30
CA LEU A 28 -6.74 -16.36 -6.02
C LEU A 28 -6.03 -17.10 -7.16
N GLU A 29 -5.08 -16.46 -7.86
CA GLU A 29 -4.22 -17.07 -8.88
C GLU A 29 -3.30 -18.17 -8.32
N ARG A 30 -3.18 -18.27 -6.99
CA ARG A 30 -2.36 -19.27 -6.27
C ARG A 30 -3.21 -20.28 -5.50
N ASP A 31 -4.42 -20.53 -5.97
CA ASP A 31 -5.34 -21.53 -5.41
C ASP A 31 -5.67 -21.33 -3.91
N ASN A 32 -5.64 -20.08 -3.41
CA ASN A 32 -6.06 -19.76 -2.06
C ASN A 32 -7.57 -19.49 -1.98
N GLU A 33 -8.16 -19.77 -0.81
CA GLU A 33 -9.47 -19.26 -0.45
C GLU A 33 -9.33 -17.85 0.13
N VAL A 34 -9.93 -16.86 -0.50
CA VAL A 34 -9.79 -15.46 -0.12
C VAL A 34 -11.10 -14.89 0.40
N THR A 35 -11.10 -14.43 1.65
CA THR A 35 -12.19 -13.65 2.22
C THR A 35 -11.80 -12.18 2.23
N VAL A 36 -12.70 -11.31 1.78
CA VAL A 36 -12.54 -9.85 1.83
C VAL A 36 -13.48 -9.27 2.87
N LEU A 37 -12.99 -8.37 3.73
CA LEU A 37 -13.78 -7.48 4.56
C LEU A 37 -13.55 -6.03 4.10
N ASP A 38 -14.61 -5.37 3.62
CA ASP A 38 -14.55 -3.97 3.16
C ASP A 38 -15.89 -3.26 3.39
N ASN A 39 -15.86 -1.99 3.78
CA ASN A 39 -17.04 -1.15 3.93
C ASN A 39 -17.28 -0.19 2.75
N PHE A 40 -16.42 -0.25 1.73
CA PHE A 40 -16.45 0.60 0.54
C PHE A 40 -16.32 2.12 0.80
N ALA A 41 -15.80 2.52 1.96
CA ALA A 41 -15.56 3.94 2.26
C ALA A 41 -14.57 4.60 1.28
N THR A 42 -13.60 3.84 0.78
CA THR A 42 -12.63 4.28 -0.23
C THR A 42 -12.39 3.24 -1.34
N GLY A 43 -12.66 1.98 -1.06
CA GLY A 43 -12.65 0.88 -2.01
C GLY A 43 -13.80 0.99 -3.01
N LYS A 44 -13.68 0.30 -4.14
CA LYS A 44 -14.68 0.27 -5.20
C LYS A 44 -15.10 -1.16 -5.51
N MET A 45 -16.41 -1.39 -5.68
CA MET A 45 -16.94 -2.69 -6.04
C MET A 45 -16.35 -3.18 -7.38
N GLU A 46 -16.09 -2.26 -8.31
CA GLU A 46 -15.52 -2.56 -9.64
C GLU A 46 -14.21 -3.33 -9.53
N ASN A 47 -13.41 -3.08 -8.50
CA ASN A 47 -12.16 -3.80 -8.25
C ASN A 47 -12.37 -5.28 -7.88
N LEU A 48 -13.56 -5.65 -7.39
CA LEU A 48 -13.88 -7.02 -6.97
C LEU A 48 -14.76 -7.77 -7.96
N VAL A 49 -15.40 -7.07 -8.91
CA VAL A 49 -16.28 -7.70 -9.93
C VAL A 49 -15.64 -8.90 -10.62
N PRO A 50 -14.35 -8.88 -11.02
CA PRO A 50 -13.72 -10.04 -11.66
C PRO A 50 -13.72 -11.32 -10.81
N PHE A 51 -13.79 -11.18 -9.48
CA PHE A 51 -13.65 -12.29 -8.54
C PHE A 51 -14.99 -12.82 -8.00
N LEU A 52 -16.10 -12.10 -8.18
CA LEU A 52 -17.41 -12.46 -7.58
C LEU A 52 -17.94 -13.84 -7.98
N LYS A 53 -17.53 -14.36 -9.13
CA LYS A 53 -17.93 -15.69 -9.60
C LYS A 53 -16.95 -16.81 -9.22
N ASN A 54 -15.82 -16.45 -8.61
CA ASN A 54 -14.83 -17.43 -8.16
C ASN A 54 -15.32 -18.12 -6.87
N LYS A 55 -15.35 -19.45 -6.86
CA LYS A 55 -15.84 -20.24 -5.71
C LYS A 55 -14.94 -20.11 -4.48
N SER A 56 -13.67 -19.75 -4.67
CA SER A 56 -12.69 -19.52 -3.63
C SER A 56 -12.69 -18.06 -3.11
N PHE A 57 -13.63 -17.22 -3.59
CA PHE A 57 -13.75 -15.82 -3.17
C PHE A 57 -15.00 -15.62 -2.32
N LYS A 58 -14.86 -14.94 -1.19
CA LYS A 58 -15.96 -14.51 -0.32
C LYS A 58 -15.84 -13.03 0.01
N LEU A 59 -16.93 -12.29 -0.13
CA LEU A 59 -17.03 -10.89 0.26
C LEU A 59 -17.91 -10.76 1.50
N ILE A 60 -17.37 -10.09 2.54
CA ILE A 60 -18.11 -9.62 3.71
C ILE A 60 -18.14 -8.10 3.64
N VAL A 61 -19.33 -7.52 3.50
CA VAL A 61 -19.51 -6.07 3.59
C VAL A 61 -19.60 -5.70 5.07
N GLY A 62 -18.61 -4.95 5.55
CA GLY A 62 -18.55 -4.59 6.97
C GLY A 62 -17.39 -3.65 7.29
N ASP A 63 -17.44 -3.07 8.47
CA ASP A 63 -16.47 -2.10 8.95
C ASP A 63 -15.55 -2.73 10.00
N ILE A 64 -14.25 -2.51 9.92
CA ILE A 64 -13.28 -2.99 10.91
C ILE A 64 -13.47 -2.38 12.31
N ARG A 65 -14.23 -1.29 12.41
CA ARG A 65 -14.63 -0.70 13.71
C ARG A 65 -15.71 -1.51 14.42
N ASP A 66 -16.40 -2.41 13.71
CA ASP A 66 -17.38 -3.35 14.26
C ASP A 66 -16.67 -4.67 14.61
N MET A 67 -16.55 -4.94 15.92
CA MET A 67 -15.86 -6.10 16.43
C MET A 67 -16.50 -7.42 16.00
N GLU A 68 -17.84 -7.47 15.88
CA GLU A 68 -18.54 -8.68 15.45
C GLU A 68 -18.25 -8.98 13.96
N LYS A 69 -18.16 -7.94 13.12
CA LYS A 69 -17.71 -8.08 11.73
C LYS A 69 -16.26 -8.55 11.63
N CYS A 70 -15.39 -8.07 12.51
CA CYS A 70 -14.02 -8.56 12.58
C CYS A 70 -13.97 -10.06 12.93
N ARG A 71 -14.71 -10.50 13.94
CA ARG A 71 -14.82 -11.92 14.33
C ARG A 71 -15.41 -12.79 13.23
N GLU A 72 -16.48 -12.32 12.56
CA GLU A 72 -17.06 -13.01 11.40
C GLU A 72 -16.03 -13.21 10.28
N ALA A 73 -15.23 -12.18 10.01
CA ALA A 73 -14.28 -12.20 8.90
C ALA A 73 -13.07 -13.11 9.15
N VAL A 74 -12.54 -13.14 10.38
CA VAL A 74 -11.33 -13.95 10.71
C VAL A 74 -11.66 -15.42 10.99
N ALA A 75 -12.92 -15.78 11.14
CA ALA A 75 -13.31 -17.15 11.49
C ALA A 75 -12.79 -18.17 10.48
N GLY A 76 -11.94 -19.09 10.94
CA GLY A 76 -11.36 -20.16 10.14
C GLY A 76 -10.30 -19.73 9.13
N GLN A 77 -9.76 -18.52 9.24
CA GLN A 77 -8.67 -18.04 8.39
C GLN A 77 -7.31 -18.52 8.92
N ASP A 78 -6.40 -18.85 8.01
CA ASP A 78 -5.00 -19.15 8.34
C ASP A 78 -4.19 -17.88 8.58
N TYR A 79 -4.44 -16.85 7.74
CA TYR A 79 -3.67 -15.61 7.69
C TYR A 79 -4.56 -14.39 7.51
N VAL A 80 -4.06 -13.23 7.93
CA VAL A 80 -4.67 -11.92 7.67
C VAL A 80 -3.68 -11.02 6.95
N LEU A 81 -4.12 -10.41 5.83
CA LEU A 81 -3.52 -9.24 5.21
C LEU A 81 -4.39 -8.02 5.52
N HIS A 82 -3.91 -7.16 6.41
CA HIS A 82 -4.67 -6.00 6.88
C HIS A 82 -4.28 -4.74 6.10
N GLU A 83 -5.05 -4.44 5.05
CA GLU A 83 -4.89 -3.26 4.20
C GLU A 83 -5.94 -2.17 4.47
N ALA A 84 -6.97 -2.47 5.25
CA ALA A 84 -8.04 -1.53 5.57
C ALA A 84 -7.52 -0.37 6.41
N ALA A 85 -7.56 0.83 5.85
CA ALA A 85 -7.23 2.07 6.52
C ALA A 85 -7.78 3.28 5.75
N LEU A 86 -7.95 4.40 6.43
CA LEU A 86 -8.11 5.70 5.77
C LEU A 86 -6.71 6.29 5.50
N GLY A 87 -6.18 5.98 4.31
CA GLY A 87 -4.92 6.55 3.80
C GLY A 87 -5.12 8.01 3.39
N SER A 88 -4.16 8.86 3.60
CA SER A 88 -4.04 10.26 3.16
C SER A 88 -3.74 11.22 4.30
N VAL A 89 -2.59 11.85 4.22
CA VAL A 89 -2.16 12.92 5.15
C VAL A 89 -3.16 14.08 5.15
N PRO A 90 -3.55 14.68 4.00
CA PRO A 90 -4.49 15.79 4.01
C PRO A 90 -5.88 15.43 4.57
N ARG A 91 -6.38 14.21 4.33
CA ARG A 91 -7.63 13.74 4.93
C ARG A 91 -7.53 13.72 6.44
N SER A 92 -6.45 13.16 6.98
CA SER A 92 -6.25 13.05 8.42
C SER A 92 -6.11 14.41 9.14
N ILE A 93 -5.58 15.42 8.44
CA ILE A 93 -5.54 16.80 8.96
C ILE A 93 -6.96 17.41 8.98
N LYS A 94 -7.74 17.16 7.93
CA LYS A 94 -9.10 17.69 7.83
C LYS A 94 -10.06 17.02 8.81
N ASN A 95 -9.95 15.72 9.01
CA ASN A 95 -10.77 14.93 9.92
C ASN A 95 -9.93 13.86 10.63
N PRO A 96 -9.24 14.22 11.72
CA PRO A 96 -8.39 13.29 12.45
C PRO A 96 -9.17 12.18 13.16
N MET A 97 -10.41 12.44 13.57
CA MET A 97 -11.23 11.46 14.32
C MET A 97 -11.58 10.24 13.48
N ASP A 98 -11.92 10.43 12.20
CA ASP A 98 -12.16 9.29 11.30
C ASP A 98 -10.88 8.46 11.09
N SER A 99 -9.74 9.13 10.97
CA SER A 99 -8.44 8.44 10.85
C SER A 99 -8.11 7.65 12.11
N VAL A 100 -8.32 8.22 13.30
CA VAL A 100 -8.08 7.54 14.58
C VAL A 100 -9.02 6.35 14.74
N SER A 101 -10.33 6.55 14.57
CA SER A 101 -11.32 5.48 14.76
C SER A 101 -11.11 4.32 13.78
N THR A 102 -10.79 4.62 12.51
CA THR A 102 -10.58 3.57 11.51
C THR A 102 -9.22 2.91 11.66
N ASN A 103 -8.15 3.70 11.68
CA ASN A 103 -6.80 3.14 11.60
C ASN A 103 -6.33 2.55 12.93
N ILE A 104 -6.70 3.15 14.09
CA ILE A 104 -6.28 2.63 15.40
C ILE A 104 -7.34 1.65 15.95
N THR A 105 -8.58 2.11 16.17
CA THR A 105 -9.61 1.23 16.75
C THR A 105 -9.89 0.03 15.85
N GLY A 106 -10.04 0.27 14.53
CA GLY A 106 -10.25 -0.82 13.58
C GLY A 106 -9.06 -1.79 13.50
N PHE A 107 -7.83 -1.30 13.55
CA PHE A 107 -6.63 -2.13 13.60
C PHE A 107 -6.62 -3.02 14.85
N VAL A 108 -6.85 -2.45 16.03
CA VAL A 108 -6.85 -3.20 17.30
C VAL A 108 -7.97 -4.23 17.32
N ASN A 109 -9.17 -3.91 16.82
CA ASN A 109 -10.28 -4.87 16.69
C ASN A 109 -9.86 -6.07 15.82
N MET A 110 -9.28 -5.81 14.63
CA MET A 110 -8.85 -6.88 13.74
C MET A 110 -7.74 -7.72 14.34
N LEU A 111 -6.76 -7.09 14.99
CA LEU A 111 -5.64 -7.78 15.63
C LEU A 111 -6.12 -8.65 16.80
N PHE A 112 -7.06 -8.14 17.59
CA PHE A 112 -7.65 -8.89 18.71
C PHE A 112 -8.53 -10.06 18.22
N ALA A 113 -9.36 -9.83 17.21
CA ALA A 113 -10.14 -10.90 16.58
C ALA A 113 -9.25 -11.99 15.97
N ALA A 114 -8.13 -11.61 15.34
CA ALA A 114 -7.15 -12.55 14.80
C ALA A 114 -6.49 -13.39 15.90
N HIS A 115 -6.19 -12.78 17.05
CA HIS A 115 -5.72 -13.50 18.24
C HIS A 115 -6.76 -14.52 18.74
N GLU A 116 -8.03 -14.10 18.95
CA GLU A 116 -9.12 -14.99 19.41
C GLU A 116 -9.34 -16.17 18.45
N ALA A 117 -9.18 -15.95 17.14
CA ALA A 117 -9.34 -16.97 16.11
C ALA A 117 -8.11 -17.88 15.91
N GLY A 118 -6.98 -17.60 16.56
CA GLY A 118 -5.75 -18.37 16.43
C GLY A 118 -5.10 -18.24 15.04
N VAL A 119 -5.23 -17.09 14.39
CA VAL A 119 -4.59 -16.80 13.10
C VAL A 119 -3.07 -16.96 13.21
N LYS A 120 -2.45 -17.68 12.27
CA LYS A 120 -1.01 -17.99 12.29
C LYS A 120 -0.13 -16.77 12.11
N ARG A 121 -0.58 -15.80 11.28
CA ARG A 121 0.16 -14.55 11.05
C ARG A 121 -0.75 -13.43 10.61
N PHE A 122 -0.45 -12.24 11.13
CA PHE A 122 -1.11 -10.99 10.81
C PHE A 122 -0.12 -10.04 10.14
N VAL A 123 -0.23 -9.88 8.81
CA VAL A 123 0.58 -8.93 8.04
C VAL A 123 -0.23 -7.66 7.84
N TYR A 124 0.37 -6.49 8.04
CA TYR A 124 -0.37 -5.23 7.98
C TYR A 124 0.37 -4.13 7.21
N ALA A 125 -0.42 -3.28 6.56
CA ALA A 125 0.06 -2.08 5.92
C ALA A 125 0.51 -1.04 6.95
N ALA A 126 1.82 -0.96 7.19
CA ALA A 126 2.46 0.19 7.82
C ALA A 126 2.75 1.28 6.78
N SER A 127 3.49 2.33 7.12
CA SER A 127 3.68 3.46 6.21
C SER A 127 5.05 4.11 6.36
N SER A 128 5.64 4.52 5.23
CA SER A 128 6.84 5.37 5.22
C SER A 128 6.61 6.73 5.88
N SER A 129 5.35 7.18 6.06
CA SER A 129 5.03 8.40 6.78
C SER A 129 5.46 8.39 8.25
N THR A 130 5.66 7.19 8.85
CA THR A 130 6.17 6.98 10.20
C THR A 130 7.58 7.59 10.38
N TYR A 131 8.37 7.72 9.31
CA TYR A 131 9.69 8.35 9.39
C TYR A 131 9.63 9.84 9.72
N GLY A 132 8.50 10.50 9.50
CA GLY A 132 8.26 11.87 9.94
C GLY A 132 9.33 12.86 9.47
N ASP A 133 9.88 13.64 10.41
CA ASP A 133 10.90 14.66 10.18
C ASP A 133 12.35 14.12 10.10
N SER A 134 12.54 12.81 10.09
CA SER A 134 13.89 12.23 9.93
C SER A 134 14.52 12.69 8.61
N GLU A 135 15.71 13.30 8.66
CA GLU A 135 16.48 13.72 7.46
C GLU A 135 17.39 12.63 6.94
N ALA A 136 17.61 11.54 7.72
CA ALA A 136 18.52 10.47 7.34
C ALA A 136 18.08 9.77 6.06
N LEU A 137 19.03 9.49 5.16
CA LEU A 137 18.87 8.72 3.94
C LEU A 137 20.02 7.69 3.85
N PRO A 138 19.72 6.43 3.45
CA PRO A 138 18.38 5.89 3.28
C PRO A 138 17.62 5.76 4.62
N LYS A 139 16.28 5.68 4.56
CA LYS A 139 15.43 5.37 5.72
C LYS A 139 15.66 3.93 6.13
N VAL A 140 15.96 3.71 7.41
CA VAL A 140 16.14 2.37 8.02
C VAL A 140 15.13 2.17 9.15
N GLU A 141 14.61 0.96 9.33
CA GLU A 141 13.42 0.70 10.14
C GLU A 141 13.57 1.08 11.62
N HIS A 142 14.77 0.92 12.19
CA HIS A 142 15.05 1.21 13.60
C HIS A 142 15.27 2.71 13.91
N ARG A 143 15.27 3.59 12.88
CA ARG A 143 15.56 5.02 13.05
C ARG A 143 14.46 5.86 12.44
N ILE A 144 13.48 6.21 13.24
CA ILE A 144 12.38 7.11 12.87
C ILE A 144 12.58 8.51 13.48
N GLY A 145 11.96 9.51 12.85
CA GLY A 145 11.79 10.86 13.41
C GLY A 145 10.45 10.99 14.13
N LYS A 146 9.95 12.23 14.22
CA LYS A 146 8.62 12.52 14.77
C LYS A 146 7.57 12.51 13.65
N PRO A 147 6.50 11.70 13.74
CA PRO A 147 5.43 11.71 12.76
C PRO A 147 4.84 13.13 12.56
N LEU A 148 4.64 13.55 11.30
CA LEU A 148 4.26 14.92 10.95
C LEU A 148 2.76 15.10 10.67
N SER A 149 1.94 14.04 10.84
CA SER A 149 0.49 14.11 10.57
C SER A 149 -0.29 13.12 11.43
N PRO A 150 -1.60 13.36 11.65
CA PRO A 150 -2.44 12.38 12.33
C PRO A 150 -2.39 11.00 11.66
N TYR A 151 -2.37 10.90 10.32
CA TYR A 151 -2.19 9.64 9.60
C TYR A 151 -0.88 8.94 9.98
N ALA A 152 0.23 9.66 9.98
CA ALA A 152 1.54 9.09 10.33
C ALA A 152 1.55 8.58 11.79
N ILE A 153 0.91 9.32 12.70
CA ILE A 153 0.74 8.91 14.09
C ILE A 153 -0.07 7.62 14.17
N THR A 154 -1.22 7.51 13.47
CA THR A 154 -2.02 6.28 13.51
C THR A 154 -1.22 5.08 13.03
N LYS A 155 -0.44 5.22 11.96
CA LYS A 155 0.39 4.13 11.43
C LYS A 155 1.53 3.73 12.37
N TYR A 156 2.11 4.66 13.09
CA TYR A 156 3.10 4.35 14.11
C TYR A 156 2.46 3.65 15.34
N VAL A 157 1.27 4.06 15.72
CA VAL A 157 0.50 3.40 16.81
C VAL A 157 0.14 1.96 16.45
N ASP A 158 -0.18 1.66 15.18
CA ASP A 158 -0.40 0.29 14.70
C ASP A 158 0.84 -0.60 14.94
N GLU A 159 2.05 -0.08 14.67
CA GLU A 159 3.31 -0.80 14.91
C GLU A 159 3.52 -1.08 16.40
N LEU A 160 3.21 -0.12 17.28
CA LEU A 160 3.32 -0.29 18.74
C LEU A 160 2.33 -1.32 19.27
N PHE A 161 1.09 -1.33 18.77
CA PHE A 161 0.12 -2.36 19.14
C PHE A 161 0.53 -3.74 18.64
N ALA A 162 1.02 -3.85 17.42
CA ALA A 162 1.48 -5.13 16.87
C ALA A 162 2.62 -5.73 17.71
N GLU A 163 3.63 -4.92 18.07
CA GLU A 163 4.72 -5.34 18.96
C GLU A 163 4.22 -5.77 20.33
N ASN A 164 3.29 -5.00 20.92
CA ASN A 164 2.72 -5.29 22.23
C ASN A 164 1.87 -6.57 22.23
N PHE A 165 1.05 -6.79 21.20
CA PHE A 165 0.24 -7.99 21.04
C PHE A 165 1.07 -9.26 20.92
N HIS A 166 2.21 -9.19 20.22
CA HIS A 166 3.12 -10.30 20.20
C HIS A 166 3.63 -10.64 21.63
N LYS A 167 4.08 -9.63 22.36
CA LYS A 167 4.63 -9.81 23.73
C LYS A 167 3.60 -10.38 24.72
N ILE A 168 2.33 -9.98 24.62
CA ILE A 168 1.29 -10.34 25.58
C ILE A 168 0.53 -11.59 25.14
N TYR A 169 0.20 -11.69 23.86
CA TYR A 169 -0.71 -12.69 23.31
C TYR A 169 -0.06 -13.69 22.37
N GLY A 170 1.23 -13.50 22.03
CA GLY A 170 1.96 -14.41 21.15
C GLY A 170 1.53 -14.36 19.68
N VAL A 171 0.85 -13.29 19.23
CA VAL A 171 0.44 -13.14 17.83
C VAL A 171 1.64 -12.80 16.97
N ASP A 172 1.90 -13.59 15.93
CA ASP A 172 2.93 -13.29 14.95
C ASP A 172 2.47 -12.18 14.01
N THR A 173 3.17 -11.04 14.04
CA THR A 173 2.87 -9.87 13.21
C THR A 173 4.02 -9.50 12.30
N ILE A 174 3.72 -8.95 11.12
CA ILE A 174 4.72 -8.33 10.22
C ILE A 174 4.13 -7.03 9.68
N GLY A 175 4.80 -5.90 9.93
CA GLY A 175 4.45 -4.60 9.40
C GLY A 175 5.23 -4.30 8.11
N LEU A 176 4.55 -3.79 7.08
CA LEU A 176 5.16 -3.43 5.82
C LEU A 176 5.01 -1.93 5.59
N ARG A 177 6.10 -1.16 5.78
CA ARG A 177 6.13 0.29 5.51
C ARG A 177 6.21 0.53 4.01
N TYR A 178 5.07 0.73 3.38
CA TYR A 178 5.01 1.03 1.95
C TYR A 178 5.54 2.41 1.62
N PHE A 179 6.34 2.50 0.54
CA PHE A 179 6.87 3.74 -0.03
C PHE A 179 6.20 4.02 -1.36
N ASN A 180 5.43 5.11 -1.44
CA ASN A 180 4.84 5.68 -2.65
C ASN A 180 4.35 4.65 -3.69
N VAL A 181 3.46 3.76 -3.28
CA VAL A 181 2.95 2.68 -4.13
C VAL A 181 2.17 3.24 -5.31
N PHE A 182 2.38 2.66 -6.50
CA PHE A 182 1.65 2.98 -7.72
C PHE A 182 1.33 1.70 -8.51
N GLY A 183 0.34 1.79 -9.40
CA GLY A 183 -0.03 0.67 -10.28
C GLY A 183 -1.52 0.59 -10.58
N ARG A 184 -1.92 -0.52 -11.20
CA ARG A 184 -3.29 -0.79 -11.61
C ARG A 184 -4.29 -0.67 -10.45
N ARG A 185 -5.50 -0.20 -10.73
CA ARG A 185 -6.60 0.06 -9.77
C ARG A 185 -6.32 1.20 -8.78
N GLN A 186 -5.24 1.97 -8.95
CA GLN A 186 -5.03 3.17 -8.15
C GLN A 186 -6.00 4.27 -8.62
N ASN A 187 -6.83 4.77 -7.70
CA ASN A 187 -7.87 5.76 -8.01
C ASN A 187 -7.25 7.13 -8.39
N PRO A 188 -7.46 7.63 -9.62
CA PRO A 188 -7.01 8.95 -10.05
C PRO A 188 -7.93 10.07 -9.58
N PHE A 189 -9.17 9.71 -9.20
CA PHE A 189 -10.21 10.67 -8.83
C PHE A 189 -10.22 10.91 -7.34
N GLY A 190 -10.25 12.16 -6.95
CA GLY A 190 -10.39 12.56 -5.56
C GLY A 190 -9.39 13.62 -5.14
N ALA A 191 -9.77 14.39 -4.12
CA ALA A 191 -8.98 15.50 -3.61
C ALA A 191 -7.57 15.10 -3.14
N TYR A 192 -7.36 13.82 -2.88
CA TYR A 192 -6.13 13.26 -2.30
C TYR A 192 -5.44 12.22 -3.20
N ALA A 193 -5.76 12.21 -4.51
CA ALA A 193 -5.10 11.31 -5.45
C ALA A 193 -3.57 11.53 -5.48
N ALA A 194 -2.82 10.43 -5.62
CA ALA A 194 -1.36 10.45 -5.70
C ALA A 194 -0.86 11.14 -6.98
N VAL A 195 0.43 11.48 -7.02
CA VAL A 195 1.02 12.24 -8.14
C VAL A 195 0.95 11.49 -9.46
N ILE A 196 1.24 10.19 -9.49
CA ILE A 196 1.25 9.38 -10.72
C ILE A 196 -0.13 9.37 -11.38
N PRO A 197 -1.23 8.92 -10.74
CA PRO A 197 -2.53 8.95 -11.39
C PRO A 197 -3.01 10.36 -11.76
N LYS A 198 -2.59 11.41 -11.04
CA LYS A 198 -2.89 12.80 -11.43
C LYS A 198 -2.19 13.21 -12.73
N PHE A 199 -0.90 12.91 -12.86
CA PHE A 199 -0.15 13.22 -14.08
C PHE A 199 -0.73 12.45 -15.27
N VAL A 200 -1.01 11.16 -15.10
CA VAL A 200 -1.67 10.34 -16.12
C VAL A 200 -2.98 10.98 -16.60
N MET A 201 -3.86 11.35 -15.65
CA MET A 201 -5.16 11.96 -16.02
C MET A 201 -5.01 13.30 -16.74
N SER A 202 -4.05 14.14 -16.35
CA SER A 202 -3.79 15.40 -17.07
C SER A 202 -3.28 15.11 -18.47
N LEU A 203 -2.30 14.22 -18.62
CA LEU A 203 -1.72 13.86 -19.93
C LEU A 203 -2.75 13.25 -20.86
N MET A 204 -3.61 12.34 -20.39
CA MET A 204 -4.69 11.73 -21.18
C MET A 204 -5.77 12.75 -21.61
N LYS A 205 -5.92 13.86 -20.89
CA LYS A 205 -6.79 14.99 -21.27
C LYS A 205 -6.10 16.03 -22.13
N HIS A 206 -4.87 15.81 -22.53
CA HIS A 206 -3.99 16.79 -23.20
C HIS A 206 -3.82 18.09 -22.40
N GLU A 207 -3.85 17.97 -21.06
CA GLU A 207 -3.59 19.08 -20.13
C GLU A 207 -2.16 18.99 -19.59
N SER A 208 -1.50 20.13 -19.39
CA SER A 208 -0.18 20.20 -18.75
C SER A 208 -0.26 19.85 -17.26
N PRO A 209 0.38 18.77 -16.79
CA PRO A 209 0.44 18.49 -15.34
C PRO A 209 1.21 19.56 -14.59
N VAL A 210 0.79 19.85 -13.36
CA VAL A 210 1.47 20.82 -12.48
C VAL A 210 2.46 20.08 -11.58
N ILE A 211 3.74 20.39 -11.73
CA ILE A 211 4.83 19.95 -10.86
C ILE A 211 5.05 21.01 -9.78
N ASN A 212 4.99 20.61 -8.50
CA ASN A 212 5.25 21.53 -7.39
C ASN A 212 6.76 21.77 -7.23
N GLY A 213 7.16 23.05 -7.08
CA GLY A 213 8.56 23.47 -7.03
C GLY A 213 9.24 23.36 -8.41
N ASP A 214 10.53 23.05 -8.39
CA ASP A 214 11.38 22.88 -9.60
C ASP A 214 11.38 21.46 -10.16
N GLY A 215 10.63 20.56 -9.56
CA GLY A 215 10.54 19.15 -9.96
C GLY A 215 11.72 18.26 -9.52
N ASN A 216 12.66 18.78 -8.74
CA ASN A 216 13.85 18.04 -8.26
C ASN A 216 13.58 17.24 -6.96
N TYR A 217 12.43 17.43 -6.31
CA TYR A 217 12.03 16.57 -5.22
C TYR A 217 11.88 15.14 -5.70
N SER A 218 12.44 14.19 -4.93
CA SER A 218 12.49 12.80 -5.34
C SER A 218 11.83 11.86 -4.32
N ARG A 219 11.26 10.78 -4.84
CA ARG A 219 10.61 9.72 -4.05
C ARG A 219 11.12 8.36 -4.49
N ASP A 220 11.09 7.44 -3.55
CA ASP A 220 11.20 6.01 -3.83
C ASP A 220 9.79 5.51 -4.14
N PHE A 221 9.51 5.28 -5.42
CA PHE A 221 8.22 4.79 -5.90
C PHE A 221 8.25 3.28 -6.02
N THR A 222 7.20 2.63 -5.59
CA THR A 222 7.10 1.17 -5.54
C THR A 222 5.95 0.68 -6.41
N TYR A 223 6.26 -0.11 -7.44
CA TYR A 223 5.23 -0.73 -8.26
C TYR A 223 4.46 -1.78 -7.47
N ILE A 224 3.16 -1.91 -7.74
CA ILE A 224 2.23 -2.76 -6.97
C ILE A 224 2.68 -4.22 -6.89
N ASP A 225 3.30 -4.78 -7.93
CA ASP A 225 3.73 -6.17 -7.92
C ASP A 225 4.92 -6.41 -6.99
N ASN A 226 5.76 -5.41 -6.74
CA ASN A 226 6.77 -5.47 -5.68
C ASN A 226 6.11 -5.50 -4.28
N VAL A 227 4.99 -4.79 -4.09
CA VAL A 227 4.22 -4.83 -2.83
C VAL A 227 3.55 -6.18 -2.64
N ILE A 228 2.98 -6.76 -3.70
CA ILE A 228 2.43 -8.11 -3.69
C ILE A 228 3.51 -9.11 -3.28
N GLN A 229 4.70 -9.04 -3.88
CA GLN A 229 5.83 -9.91 -3.53
C GLN A 229 6.15 -9.80 -2.04
N ALA A 230 6.25 -8.58 -1.48
CA ALA A 230 6.56 -8.36 -0.07
C ALA A 230 5.52 -9.01 0.86
N ASN A 231 4.22 -8.87 0.55
CA ASN A 231 3.13 -9.48 1.30
C ASN A 231 3.20 -11.02 1.26
N LEU A 232 3.38 -11.60 0.09
CA LEU A 232 3.50 -13.05 -0.06
C LEU A 232 4.72 -13.60 0.67
N ARG A 233 5.86 -12.90 0.63
CA ARG A 233 7.05 -13.24 1.40
C ARG A 233 6.81 -13.15 2.91
N ALA A 234 6.12 -12.12 3.38
CA ALA A 234 5.75 -11.95 4.77
C ALA A 234 4.82 -13.07 5.28
N LEU A 235 3.89 -13.54 4.45
CA LEU A 235 3.04 -14.69 4.80
C LEU A 235 3.82 -16.00 4.85
N ALA A 236 4.75 -16.21 3.92
CA ALA A 236 5.45 -17.48 3.71
C ALA A 236 6.67 -17.68 4.60
N VAL A 237 7.23 -16.60 5.19
CA VAL A 237 8.49 -16.71 5.94
C VAL A 237 8.36 -17.63 7.15
N GLU A 238 9.32 -18.55 7.30
CA GLU A 238 9.38 -19.51 8.43
C GLU A 238 10.43 -19.11 9.48
N ASN A 239 11.36 -18.22 9.11
CA ASN A 239 12.38 -17.74 10.03
C ASN A 239 11.75 -16.97 11.19
N PRO A 240 11.89 -17.42 12.45
CA PRO A 240 11.32 -16.75 13.61
C PRO A 240 11.92 -15.35 13.85
N GLU A 241 13.13 -15.06 13.36
CA GLU A 241 13.72 -13.72 13.46
C GLU A 241 13.04 -12.72 12.52
N ALA A 242 12.28 -13.20 11.53
CA ALA A 242 11.59 -12.35 10.57
C ALA A 242 10.20 -11.88 11.05
N VAL A 243 9.61 -12.56 12.04
CA VAL A 243 8.30 -12.17 12.58
C VAL A 243 8.43 -11.10 13.66
N ASN A 244 7.34 -10.41 13.96
CA ASN A 244 7.28 -9.31 14.93
C ASN A 244 8.25 -8.17 14.61
N GLN A 245 8.36 -7.91 13.34
CA GLN A 245 9.25 -6.93 12.75
C GLN A 245 8.48 -6.01 11.81
N VAL A 246 9.06 -4.83 11.57
CA VAL A 246 8.61 -3.90 10.53
C VAL A 246 9.65 -3.85 9.42
N TYR A 247 9.21 -3.77 8.18
CA TYR A 247 10.04 -3.78 6.98
C TYR A 247 9.71 -2.65 6.03
N ASN A 248 10.73 -2.05 5.43
CA ASN A 248 10.54 -1.16 4.30
C ASN A 248 10.18 -1.96 3.05
N VAL A 249 9.15 -1.50 2.35
CA VAL A 249 8.74 -2.02 1.05
C VAL A 249 8.85 -0.91 0.03
N ALA A 250 9.92 -0.95 -0.75
CA ALA A 250 10.34 0.05 -1.72
C ALA A 250 11.12 -0.64 -2.84
N PHE A 251 11.50 0.11 -3.87
CA PHE A 251 12.45 -0.38 -4.86
C PHE A 251 13.91 -0.14 -4.42
N GLY A 252 14.14 0.91 -3.62
CA GLY A 252 15.48 1.30 -3.16
C GLY A 252 16.19 2.28 -4.08
N GLU A 253 15.46 2.97 -4.95
CA GLU A 253 15.96 4.02 -5.84
C GLU A 253 15.07 5.26 -5.76
N ARG A 254 15.64 6.42 -6.11
CA ARG A 254 14.91 7.69 -6.13
C ARG A 254 14.63 8.13 -7.56
N THR A 255 13.41 8.61 -7.78
CA THR A 255 12.98 9.25 -9.01
C THR A 255 12.47 10.65 -8.69
N THR A 256 12.95 11.66 -9.41
CA THR A 256 12.48 13.05 -9.33
C THR A 256 11.11 13.19 -9.99
N LEU A 257 10.38 14.29 -9.70
CA LEU A 257 9.11 14.55 -10.37
C LEU A 257 9.30 14.86 -11.87
N ASN A 258 10.46 15.47 -12.25
CA ASN A 258 10.81 15.70 -13.65
C ASN A 258 11.02 14.38 -14.39
N GLU A 259 11.80 13.46 -13.84
CA GLU A 259 12.02 12.12 -14.42
C GLU A 259 10.70 11.34 -14.51
N LEU A 260 9.90 11.36 -13.44
CA LEU A 260 8.59 10.72 -13.41
C LEU A 260 7.67 11.24 -14.53
N PHE A 261 7.61 12.56 -14.71
CA PHE A 261 6.83 13.17 -15.79
C PHE A 261 7.35 12.71 -17.15
N GLY A 262 8.67 12.71 -17.35
CA GLY A 262 9.31 12.26 -18.60
C GLY A 262 8.92 10.82 -18.95
N TYR A 263 9.02 9.89 -17.99
CA TYR A 263 8.64 8.49 -18.20
C TYR A 263 7.15 8.34 -18.56
N LEU A 264 6.27 9.00 -17.81
CA LEU A 264 4.81 8.94 -18.07
C LEU A 264 4.46 9.51 -19.44
N ARG A 265 5.09 10.62 -19.85
CA ARG A 265 4.89 11.24 -21.16
C ARG A 265 5.36 10.32 -22.29
N GLU A 266 6.55 9.71 -22.15
CA GLU A 266 7.08 8.73 -23.11
C GLU A 266 6.15 7.52 -23.25
N ASP A 267 5.79 6.88 -22.12
CA ASP A 267 5.00 5.65 -22.12
C ASP A 267 3.58 5.89 -22.67
N LEU A 268 2.92 7.00 -22.31
CA LEU A 268 1.59 7.33 -22.82
C LEU A 268 1.60 7.78 -24.28
N ALA A 269 2.71 8.37 -24.76
CA ALA A 269 2.84 8.74 -26.17
C ALA A 269 2.90 7.52 -27.10
N GLU A 270 3.18 6.32 -26.60
CA GLU A 270 3.05 5.07 -27.37
C GLU A 270 1.58 4.81 -27.80
N PHE A 271 0.61 5.28 -27.00
CA PHE A 271 -0.82 5.12 -27.25
C PHE A 271 -1.44 6.35 -27.95
N ASP A 272 -0.96 7.55 -27.60
CA ASP A 272 -1.40 8.82 -28.15
C ASP A 272 -0.19 9.77 -28.37
N PRO A 273 0.31 9.89 -29.62
CA PRO A 273 1.50 10.69 -29.92
C PRO A 273 1.42 12.18 -29.57
N GLU A 274 0.20 12.77 -29.46
CA GLU A 274 0.02 14.17 -29.07
C GLU A 274 0.46 14.40 -27.60
N ILE A 275 0.37 13.40 -26.75
CA ILE A 275 0.85 13.45 -25.36
C ILE A 275 2.35 13.73 -25.31
N GLY A 276 3.12 13.22 -26.26
CA GLY A 276 4.57 13.45 -26.36
C GLY A 276 4.99 14.91 -26.51
N LYS A 277 4.06 15.79 -26.91
CA LYS A 277 4.29 17.24 -27.09
C LYS A 277 3.97 18.08 -25.84
N ILE A 278 3.38 17.47 -24.83
CA ILE A 278 2.94 18.18 -23.62
C ILE A 278 4.15 18.48 -22.72
N GLU A 279 4.26 19.73 -22.28
CA GLU A 279 5.25 20.16 -21.29
C GLU A 279 4.57 20.38 -19.91
N PRO A 280 5.28 20.20 -18.80
CA PRO A 280 4.71 20.41 -17.47
C PRO A 280 4.64 21.91 -17.15
N GLN A 281 3.75 22.27 -16.23
CA GLN A 281 3.75 23.58 -15.59
C GLN A 281 4.38 23.44 -14.20
N TYR A 282 5.13 24.46 -13.77
CA TYR A 282 5.75 24.47 -12.47
C TYR A 282 4.98 25.41 -11.52
N GLY A 283 4.57 24.86 -10.37
CA GLY A 283 3.82 25.56 -9.34
C GLY A 283 4.65 25.83 -8.09
N ALA A 284 4.04 26.47 -7.10
CA ALA A 284 4.70 26.72 -5.82
C ALA A 284 5.05 25.42 -5.08
N THR A 285 6.16 25.41 -4.36
CA THR A 285 6.51 24.31 -3.44
C THR A 285 5.46 24.17 -2.34
N ARG A 286 5.04 22.96 -2.05
CA ARG A 286 4.09 22.71 -0.96
C ARG A 286 4.78 22.84 0.39
N ALA A 287 4.17 23.55 1.31
CA ALA A 287 4.63 23.60 2.69
C ALA A 287 4.56 22.21 3.33
N GLY A 288 5.66 21.79 3.96
CA GLY A 288 5.77 20.51 4.65
C GLY A 288 6.11 19.29 3.75
N ASP A 289 6.33 19.50 2.46
CA ASP A 289 6.82 18.40 1.59
C ASP A 289 8.28 18.05 1.94
N ILE A 290 8.53 16.76 2.15
CA ILE A 290 9.89 16.24 2.37
C ILE A 290 10.63 16.25 1.02
N PRO A 291 11.84 16.87 0.92
CA PRO A 291 12.54 16.97 -0.37
C PRO A 291 12.87 15.62 -1.00
N HIS A 292 13.38 14.67 -0.21
CA HIS A 292 13.85 13.38 -0.69
C HIS A 292 13.40 12.23 0.19
N SER A 293 13.03 11.12 -0.43
CA SER A 293 12.70 9.86 0.26
C SER A 293 13.38 8.70 -0.46
N LEU A 294 14.14 7.91 0.30
CA LEU A 294 14.85 6.70 -0.16
C LEU A 294 14.79 5.69 0.98
N ALA A 295 14.43 4.45 0.70
CA ALA A 295 14.43 3.36 1.67
C ALA A 295 15.68 2.50 1.56
N SER A 296 16.20 1.98 2.70
CA SER A 296 16.97 0.76 2.68
C SER A 296 16.01 -0.42 2.68
N ILE A 297 16.19 -1.36 1.76
CA ILE A 297 15.44 -2.62 1.67
C ILE A 297 16.26 -3.82 2.17
N GLU A 298 17.45 -3.60 2.71
CA GLU A 298 18.39 -4.64 3.14
C GLU A 298 17.78 -5.60 4.18
N LYS A 299 17.03 -5.07 5.14
CA LYS A 299 16.36 -5.87 6.17
C LYS A 299 15.32 -6.80 5.56
N ALA A 300 14.47 -6.28 4.66
CA ALA A 300 13.45 -7.06 3.95
C ALA A 300 14.10 -8.11 3.03
N ALA A 301 15.17 -7.76 2.33
CA ALA A 301 15.92 -8.69 1.50
C ALA A 301 16.52 -9.84 2.32
N LYS A 302 17.16 -9.53 3.47
CA LYS A 302 17.83 -10.51 4.32
C LYS A 302 16.86 -11.44 5.02
N LEU A 303 15.77 -10.91 5.60
CA LEU A 303 14.91 -11.69 6.49
C LEU A 303 13.66 -12.25 5.80
N LEU A 304 13.08 -11.53 4.82
CA LEU A 304 11.92 -11.98 4.06
C LEU A 304 12.30 -12.57 2.69
N GLY A 305 13.53 -12.37 2.22
CA GLY A 305 13.90 -12.68 0.85
C GLY A 305 13.24 -11.74 -0.18
N TYR A 306 12.87 -10.51 0.25
CA TYR A 306 12.28 -9.50 -0.64
C TYR A 306 13.28 -9.08 -1.71
N LYS A 307 12.88 -9.17 -2.97
CA LYS A 307 13.71 -8.83 -4.11
C LYS A 307 12.84 -8.17 -5.17
N PRO A 308 12.65 -6.83 -5.11
CA PRO A 308 11.76 -6.14 -6.04
C PRO A 308 12.25 -6.30 -7.48
N GLU A 309 11.33 -6.68 -8.38
CA GLU A 309 11.64 -7.01 -9.78
C GLU A 309 11.38 -5.82 -10.71
N TYR A 310 10.49 -4.89 -10.30
CA TYR A 310 10.07 -3.76 -11.11
C TYR A 310 10.70 -2.47 -10.62
N SER A 311 11.58 -1.88 -11.44
CA SER A 311 12.02 -0.49 -11.26
C SER A 311 10.85 0.47 -11.50
N VAL A 312 11.03 1.76 -11.18
CA VAL A 312 10.00 2.77 -11.49
C VAL A 312 9.68 2.77 -12.97
N LYS A 313 10.69 2.77 -13.84
CA LYS A 313 10.52 2.81 -15.30
C LYS A 313 9.76 1.58 -15.82
N SER A 314 10.15 0.37 -15.43
CA SER A 314 9.46 -0.84 -15.88
C SER A 314 8.05 -0.97 -15.29
N GLY A 315 7.85 -0.59 -14.04
CA GLY A 315 6.53 -0.59 -13.41
C GLY A 315 5.58 0.47 -13.99
N LEU A 316 6.09 1.63 -14.41
CA LEU A 316 5.29 2.64 -15.10
C LEU A 316 4.83 2.14 -16.46
N LYS A 317 5.69 1.45 -17.22
CA LYS A 317 5.30 0.88 -18.51
C LYS A 317 4.11 -0.10 -18.38
N GLU A 318 4.12 -0.93 -17.35
CA GLU A 318 2.97 -1.82 -17.05
C GLU A 318 1.73 -1.03 -16.58
N ALA A 319 1.94 -0.03 -15.71
CA ALA A 319 0.86 0.76 -15.15
C ALA A 319 0.18 1.66 -16.18
N THR A 320 0.94 2.31 -17.09
CA THR A 320 0.39 3.22 -18.11
C THR A 320 -0.48 2.51 -19.10
N LYS A 321 -0.14 1.27 -19.50
CA LYS A 321 -1.02 0.44 -20.31
C LYS A 321 -2.37 0.26 -19.64
N TRP A 322 -2.37 -0.15 -18.37
CA TRP A 322 -3.62 -0.33 -17.62
C TRP A 322 -4.39 0.99 -17.48
N TYR A 323 -3.71 2.09 -17.18
CA TYR A 323 -4.35 3.40 -17.04
C TYR A 323 -5.02 3.82 -18.35
N PHE A 324 -4.35 3.68 -19.49
CA PHE A 324 -4.90 4.06 -20.79
C PHE A 324 -6.13 3.25 -21.17
N GLU A 325 -6.17 1.97 -20.80
CA GLU A 325 -7.30 1.08 -21.11
C GLU A 325 -8.49 1.24 -20.15
N ASN A 326 -8.30 1.81 -18.94
CA ASN A 326 -9.29 1.76 -17.84
C ASN A 326 -9.67 3.14 -17.25
N LEU A 327 -9.02 4.23 -17.63
CA LEU A 327 -9.32 5.59 -17.16
C LEU A 327 -9.86 6.47 -18.28
#